data_c770e1864267b48219b0b320fa6b2ba4
#
_entry.id   c770e1864267b48219b0b320fa6b2ba4
#
_cell.length_a   1.000
_cell.length_b   1.000
_cell.length_c   1.000
_cell.angle_alpha   90.00
_cell.angle_beta   90.00
_cell.angle_gamma   90.00
#
_symmetry.space_group_name_H-M   'P 1'
#
loop_
_entity.id
_entity.type
_entity.pdbx_description
1 polymer ?
#
loop_
_entity_poly.entity_id
_entity_poly.type
_entity_poly.pdbx_seq_one_letter_code
_entity_poly.pdbx_strand_id
1 'polypeptide(L)'
;MIELAKRQNIGLKKQLNELDKAEKALIVQKANRTPDLIAQVNYDRGGNIMRDFMGFGVSIDLPIFNNNKQNVKLAELAISQEKSYQSALEINLEEEITQLETQFKLIEDTMKEWPVEQLNEQTKMIENFKKHLLNRQVTLIEFIDFIQAYREANRGYIQLEEAYNQTIEELQYIVGNDF
;
A
#
# COMPACT_ATOMS: atom_id res chain seq x y z
N MET A 1 -10.25 -8.66 -8.54
CA MET A 1 -8.99 -8.20 -7.90
C MET A 1 -9.16 -7.66 -6.50
N ILE A 2 -10.22 -6.93 -6.17
CA ILE A 2 -10.47 -6.30 -4.84
C ILE A 2 -10.36 -7.30 -3.67
N GLU A 3 -11.01 -8.48 -3.75
CA GLU A 3 -10.94 -9.48 -2.67
C GLU A 3 -9.52 -10.04 -2.44
N LEU A 4 -8.71 -10.12 -3.49
CA LEU A 4 -7.32 -10.54 -3.39
C LEU A 4 -6.49 -9.45 -2.72
N ALA A 5 -6.67 -8.21 -3.13
CA ALA A 5 -6.02 -7.05 -2.55
C ALA A 5 -6.33 -6.90 -1.05
N LYS A 6 -7.59 -7.06 -0.65
CA LYS A 6 -7.97 -7.03 0.78
C LYS A 6 -7.22 -8.06 1.63
N ARG A 7 -6.83 -9.18 1.03
CA ARG A 7 -6.07 -10.24 1.74
C ARG A 7 -4.57 -10.04 1.71
N GLN A 8 -4.04 -9.45 0.64
CA GLN A 8 -2.60 -9.44 0.37
C GLN A 8 -1.95 -8.07 0.48
N ASN A 9 -2.72 -6.99 0.33
CA ASN A 9 -2.18 -5.63 0.40
C ASN A 9 -1.42 -5.39 1.71
N ILE A 10 -0.17 -4.95 1.58
CA ILE A 10 0.74 -4.75 2.71
C ILE A 10 0.28 -3.60 3.61
N GLY A 11 -0.29 -2.53 3.02
CA GLY A 11 -0.83 -1.40 3.75
C GLY A 11 -1.99 -1.82 4.67
N LEU A 12 -2.89 -2.66 4.17
CA LEU A 12 -4.01 -3.17 4.95
C LEU A 12 -3.56 -4.13 6.06
N LYS A 13 -2.58 -5.01 5.78
CA LYS A 13 -1.97 -5.88 6.81
C LYS A 13 -1.30 -5.05 7.91
N LYS A 14 -0.59 -3.98 7.54
CA LYS A 14 0.00 -3.06 8.52
C LYS A 14 -1.07 -2.41 9.39
N GLN A 15 -2.17 -1.94 8.80
CA GLN A 15 -3.27 -1.33 9.55
C GLN A 15 -3.95 -2.32 10.51
N LEU A 16 -4.14 -3.57 10.10
CA LEU A 16 -4.64 -4.63 10.99
C LEU A 16 -3.72 -4.87 12.19
N ASN A 17 -2.40 -4.82 12.00
CA ASN A 17 -1.44 -4.93 13.08
C ASN A 17 -1.51 -3.71 14.04
N GLU A 18 -1.71 -2.50 13.53
CA GLU A 18 -1.88 -1.31 14.40
C GLU A 18 -3.19 -1.39 15.20
N LEU A 19 -4.25 -1.91 14.61
CA LEU A 19 -5.50 -2.18 15.33
C LEU A 19 -5.31 -3.21 16.45
N ASP A 20 -4.66 -4.36 16.17
CA ASP A 20 -4.33 -5.38 17.18
C ASP A 20 -3.47 -4.81 18.34
N LYS A 21 -2.50 -3.98 18.00
CA LYS A 21 -1.67 -3.25 18.96
C LYS A 21 -2.50 -2.31 19.85
N ALA A 22 -3.45 -1.56 19.26
CA ALA A 22 -4.35 -0.70 20.03
C ALA A 22 -5.27 -1.52 20.96
N GLU A 23 -5.78 -2.67 20.49
CA GLU A 23 -6.58 -3.58 21.32
C GLU A 23 -5.76 -4.16 22.48
N LYS A 24 -4.52 -4.55 22.27
CA LYS A 24 -3.60 -5.00 23.33
C LYS A 24 -3.24 -3.89 24.30
N ALA A 25 -3.07 -2.66 23.81
CA ALA A 25 -2.86 -1.50 24.67
C ALA A 25 -4.06 -1.26 25.59
N LEU A 26 -5.30 -1.46 25.13
CA LEU A 26 -6.48 -1.39 25.98
C LEU A 26 -6.46 -2.45 27.08
N ILE A 27 -6.03 -3.68 26.79
CA ILE A 27 -5.88 -4.74 27.78
C ILE A 27 -4.91 -4.32 28.89
N VAL A 28 -3.75 -3.75 28.50
CA VAL A 28 -2.77 -3.23 29.46
C VAL A 28 -3.37 -2.12 30.33
N GLN A 29 -4.10 -1.15 29.72
CA GLN A 29 -4.73 -0.07 30.48
C GLN A 29 -5.82 -0.60 31.45
N LYS A 30 -6.53 -1.65 31.06
CA LYS A 30 -7.50 -2.32 31.97
C LYS A 30 -6.78 -3.08 33.07
N ALA A 31 -5.67 -3.75 32.81
CA ALA A 31 -4.86 -4.43 33.83
C ALA A 31 -4.32 -3.46 34.89
N ASN A 32 -3.88 -2.26 34.45
CA ASN A 32 -3.40 -1.21 35.36
C ASN A 32 -4.49 -0.66 36.34
N ARG A 33 -5.72 -1.15 36.23
CA ARG A 33 -6.80 -0.87 37.19
C ARG A 33 -6.82 -1.85 38.36
N THR A 34 -6.17 -3.00 38.19
CA THR A 34 -6.07 -4.02 39.25
C THR A 34 -4.86 -3.73 40.12
N PRO A 35 -4.98 -3.96 41.46
CA PRO A 35 -3.85 -3.83 42.35
C PRO A 35 -2.72 -4.79 41.99
N ASP A 36 -1.48 -4.31 42.10
CA ASP A 36 -0.31 -5.17 41.97
C ASP A 36 0.00 -5.83 43.31
N LEU A 37 0.27 -7.12 43.30
CA LEU A 37 0.74 -7.90 44.42
C LEU A 37 2.26 -8.04 44.33
N ILE A 38 2.99 -7.40 45.24
CA ILE A 38 4.44 -7.41 45.24
C ILE A 38 4.91 -8.32 46.38
N ALA A 39 5.63 -9.39 46.03
CA ALA A 39 6.33 -10.24 47.00
C ALA A 39 7.79 -9.79 47.10
N GLN A 40 8.27 -9.54 48.31
CA GLN A 40 9.63 -9.09 48.59
C GLN A 40 10.36 -10.10 49.48
N VAL A 41 11.61 -10.34 49.13
CA VAL A 41 12.53 -11.12 49.96
C VAL A 41 13.72 -10.23 50.24
N ASN A 42 13.95 -9.90 51.52
CA ASN A 42 15.06 -9.07 51.95
C ASN A 42 16.03 -9.94 52.75
N TYR A 43 17.31 -9.82 52.45
CA TYR A 43 18.39 -10.43 53.22
C TYR A 43 19.34 -9.33 53.72
N ASP A 44 19.50 -9.21 55.02
CA ASP A 44 20.41 -8.26 55.66
C ASP A 44 21.49 -9.00 56.44
N ARG A 45 22.73 -8.92 55.97
CA ARG A 45 23.88 -9.57 56.56
C ARG A 45 24.46 -8.82 57.76
N GLY A 46 24.24 -7.51 57.86
CA GLY A 46 24.92 -6.60 58.79
C GLY A 46 23.99 -5.80 59.68
N GLY A 47 22.73 -6.18 59.86
CA GLY A 47 21.76 -5.45 60.67
C GLY A 47 22.17 -5.29 62.14
N ASN A 48 21.87 -4.11 62.74
CA ASN A 48 22.21 -3.79 64.08
C ASN A 48 21.49 -4.65 65.12
N ILE A 49 20.42 -5.35 64.80
CA ILE A 49 19.55 -6.10 65.66
C ILE A 49 19.74 -7.61 65.54
N MET A 50 19.90 -8.10 64.25
CA MET A 50 20.14 -9.51 63.93
C MET A 50 21.14 -9.61 62.81
N ARG A 51 22.13 -10.50 62.91
CA ARG A 51 22.99 -10.90 61.81
C ARG A 51 22.26 -11.94 60.95
N ASP A 52 22.46 -11.85 59.65
CA ASP A 52 21.87 -12.79 58.65
C ASP A 52 20.31 -12.83 58.73
N PHE A 53 19.69 -11.65 58.82
CA PHE A 53 18.24 -11.55 58.82
C PHE A 53 17.65 -11.81 57.43
N MET A 54 16.70 -12.71 57.36
CA MET A 54 15.91 -12.97 56.14
C MET A 54 14.46 -12.55 56.44
N GLY A 55 13.98 -11.56 55.69
CA GLY A 55 12.62 -11.04 55.78
C GLY A 55 11.81 -11.35 54.54
N PHE A 56 10.56 -11.71 54.71
CA PHE A 56 9.57 -11.85 53.63
C PHE A 56 8.50 -10.78 53.82
N GLY A 57 8.18 -10.10 52.73
CA GLY A 57 7.15 -9.06 52.71
C GLY A 57 6.19 -9.26 51.56
N VAL A 58 4.93 -8.89 51.76
CA VAL A 58 3.92 -8.80 50.72
C VAL A 58 3.31 -7.42 50.81
N SER A 59 3.30 -6.68 49.70
CA SER A 59 2.62 -5.41 49.60
C SER A 59 1.61 -5.41 48.48
N ILE A 60 0.53 -4.66 48.63
CA ILE A 60 -0.54 -4.48 47.66
C ILE A 60 -0.73 -2.99 47.45
N ASP A 61 -0.48 -2.51 46.22
CA ASP A 61 -0.71 -1.11 45.87
C ASP A 61 -2.17 -0.93 45.42
N LEU A 62 -2.97 -0.29 46.29
CA LEU A 62 -4.39 -0.05 46.02
C LEU A 62 -4.58 1.30 45.30
N PRO A 63 -5.02 1.33 44.01
CA PRO A 63 -5.28 2.56 43.26
C PRO A 63 -6.62 3.20 43.68
N ILE A 64 -6.68 3.77 44.91
CA ILE A 64 -7.91 4.31 45.49
C ILE A 64 -8.37 5.59 44.76
N PHE A 65 -7.43 6.46 44.40
CA PHE A 65 -7.72 7.79 43.84
C PHE A 65 -7.60 7.83 42.32
N ASN A 66 -6.79 6.97 41.71
CA ASN A 66 -6.59 6.91 40.27
C ASN A 66 -6.81 5.48 39.76
N ASN A 67 -8.02 5.18 39.33
CA ASN A 67 -8.37 3.87 38.81
C ASN A 67 -8.19 3.76 37.27
N ASN A 68 -7.28 4.53 36.69
CA ASN A 68 -6.88 4.50 35.28
C ASN A 68 -8.04 4.66 34.28
N LYS A 69 -9.23 5.15 34.68
CA LYS A 69 -10.42 5.26 33.82
C LYS A 69 -10.19 6.10 32.59
N GLN A 70 -9.43 7.20 32.72
CA GLN A 70 -9.19 8.11 31.59
C GLN A 70 -8.31 7.47 30.53
N ASN A 71 -7.26 6.74 30.93
CA ASN A 71 -6.38 6.04 29.99
C ASN A 71 -7.10 4.87 29.31
N VAL A 72 -8.00 4.17 30.01
CA VAL A 72 -8.87 3.16 29.41
C VAL A 72 -9.75 3.80 28.34
N LYS A 73 -10.38 4.96 28.62
CA LYS A 73 -11.21 5.66 27.64
C LYS A 73 -10.40 6.15 26.44
N LEU A 74 -9.17 6.65 26.68
CA LEU A 74 -8.27 7.04 25.59
C LEU A 74 -7.90 5.84 24.72
N ALA A 75 -7.63 4.67 25.30
CA ALA A 75 -7.33 3.46 24.55
C ALA A 75 -8.55 2.96 23.75
N GLU A 76 -9.77 3.09 24.28
CA GLU A 76 -11.01 2.78 23.53
C GLU A 76 -11.21 3.72 22.34
N LEU A 77 -10.93 5.02 22.50
CA LEU A 77 -10.98 5.98 21.41
C LEU A 77 -9.91 5.69 20.35
N ALA A 78 -8.70 5.29 20.77
CA ALA A 78 -7.64 4.88 19.83
C ALA A 78 -8.06 3.69 18.97
N ILE A 79 -8.70 2.67 19.54
CA ILE A 79 -9.27 1.55 18.77
C ILE A 79 -10.32 2.04 17.76
N SER A 80 -11.21 2.95 18.18
CA SER A 80 -12.22 3.52 17.27
C SER A 80 -11.56 4.29 16.11
N GLN A 81 -10.49 5.01 16.41
CA GLN A 81 -9.70 5.72 15.40
C GLN A 81 -9.05 4.75 14.41
N GLU A 82 -8.40 3.69 14.89
CA GLU A 82 -7.77 2.68 14.03
C GLU A 82 -8.80 1.95 13.14
N LYS A 83 -9.99 1.66 13.65
CA LYS A 83 -11.10 1.11 12.85
C LYS A 83 -11.55 2.06 11.74
N SER A 84 -11.62 3.36 12.03
CA SER A 84 -11.96 4.36 11.02
C SER A 84 -10.88 4.46 9.94
N TYR A 85 -9.60 4.39 10.31
CA TYR A 85 -8.48 4.34 9.35
C TYR A 85 -8.52 3.09 8.50
N GLN A 86 -8.81 1.93 9.09
CA GLN A 86 -8.97 0.68 8.33
C GLN A 86 -10.07 0.81 7.28
N SER A 87 -11.26 1.30 7.67
CA SER A 87 -12.37 1.49 6.74
C SER A 87 -12.04 2.48 5.62
N ALA A 88 -11.37 3.59 5.94
CA ALA A 88 -10.93 4.55 4.93
C ALA A 88 -9.92 3.93 3.96
N LEU A 89 -8.97 3.15 4.47
CA LEU A 89 -7.97 2.46 3.65
C LEU A 89 -8.61 1.43 2.72
N GLU A 90 -9.62 0.68 3.20
CA GLU A 90 -10.37 -0.30 2.39
C GLU A 90 -11.12 0.40 1.24
N ILE A 91 -11.78 1.53 1.52
CA ILE A 91 -12.50 2.31 0.50
C ILE A 91 -11.52 2.85 -0.54
N ASN A 92 -10.42 3.48 -0.10
CA ASN A 92 -9.41 4.01 -1.02
C ASN A 92 -8.81 2.91 -1.91
N LEU A 93 -8.54 1.73 -1.33
CA LEU A 93 -8.03 0.57 -2.06
C LEU A 93 -9.01 0.10 -3.14
N GLU A 94 -10.32 0.04 -2.83
CA GLU A 94 -11.35 -0.34 -3.80
C GLU A 94 -11.45 0.69 -4.94
N GLU A 95 -11.41 1.97 -4.61
CA GLU A 95 -11.46 3.06 -5.60
C GLU A 95 -10.24 3.02 -6.53
N GLU A 96 -9.04 2.86 -5.98
CA GLU A 96 -7.78 2.83 -6.72
C GLU A 96 -7.72 1.62 -7.67
N ILE A 97 -8.10 0.44 -7.20
CA ILE A 97 -8.19 -0.76 -8.04
C ILE A 97 -9.21 -0.56 -9.17
N THR A 98 -10.39 -0.02 -8.87
CA THR A 98 -11.43 0.19 -9.88
C THR A 98 -10.98 1.20 -10.94
N GLN A 99 -10.26 2.25 -10.53
CA GLN A 99 -9.69 3.23 -11.45
C GLN A 99 -8.64 2.59 -12.36
N LEU A 100 -7.72 1.80 -11.80
CA LEU A 100 -6.67 1.12 -12.56
C LEU A 100 -7.23 0.04 -13.50
N GLU A 101 -8.24 -0.73 -13.06
CA GLU A 101 -8.93 -1.69 -13.93
C GLU A 101 -9.60 -0.99 -15.13
N THR A 102 -10.19 0.18 -14.89
CA THR A 102 -10.82 0.97 -15.95
C THR A 102 -9.77 1.52 -16.93
N GLN A 103 -8.67 2.05 -16.39
CA GLN A 103 -7.55 2.54 -17.19
C GLN A 103 -6.91 1.42 -18.01
N PHE A 104 -6.64 0.27 -17.40
CA PHE A 104 -6.10 -0.90 -18.06
C PHE A 104 -6.96 -1.34 -19.24
N LYS A 105 -8.27 -1.43 -19.04
CA LYS A 105 -9.21 -1.80 -20.10
C LYS A 105 -9.23 -0.80 -21.24
N LEU A 106 -9.19 0.50 -20.94
CA LEU A 106 -9.13 1.55 -21.97
C LEU A 106 -7.85 1.42 -22.80
N ILE A 107 -6.70 1.21 -22.14
CA ILE A 107 -5.41 1.02 -22.83
C ILE A 107 -5.46 -0.25 -23.69
N GLU A 108 -5.95 -1.36 -23.15
CA GLU A 108 -6.08 -2.63 -23.89
C GLU A 108 -6.97 -2.48 -25.12
N ASP A 109 -8.11 -1.82 -25.01
CA ASP A 109 -9.03 -1.60 -26.11
C ASP A 109 -8.40 -0.68 -27.17
N THR A 110 -7.67 0.37 -26.75
CA THR A 110 -6.92 1.24 -27.67
C THR A 110 -5.80 0.48 -28.39
N MET A 111 -5.08 -0.41 -27.70
CA MET A 111 -4.02 -1.24 -28.31
C MET A 111 -4.59 -2.20 -29.36
N LYS A 112 -5.81 -2.73 -29.17
CA LYS A 112 -6.48 -3.61 -30.15
C LYS A 112 -6.80 -2.89 -31.47
N GLU A 113 -7.04 -1.58 -31.42
CA GLU A 113 -7.27 -0.76 -32.60
C GLU A 113 -5.97 -0.52 -33.41
N TRP A 114 -4.79 -0.76 -32.80
CA TRP A 114 -3.47 -0.61 -33.40
C TRP A 114 -2.75 -1.97 -33.49
N PRO A 115 -3.15 -2.85 -34.41
CA PRO A 115 -2.53 -4.16 -34.53
C PRO A 115 -1.06 -4.03 -34.95
N VAL A 116 -0.19 -4.86 -34.34
CA VAL A 116 1.27 -4.91 -34.59
C VAL A 116 1.61 -5.14 -36.07
N GLU A 117 0.70 -5.75 -36.83
CA GLU A 117 0.82 -5.95 -38.26
C GLU A 117 0.92 -4.62 -39.04
N GLN A 118 0.24 -3.57 -38.55
CA GLN A 118 0.34 -2.24 -39.17
C GLN A 118 1.74 -1.61 -39.02
N LEU A 119 2.49 -1.91 -37.96
CA LEU A 119 3.87 -1.43 -37.80
C LEU A 119 4.82 -2.00 -38.87
N ASN A 120 4.66 -3.25 -39.25
CA ASN A 120 5.43 -3.87 -40.33
C ASN A 120 5.03 -3.32 -41.72
N GLU A 121 3.75 -3.04 -41.93
CA GLU A 121 3.25 -2.40 -43.16
C GLU A 121 3.71 -0.94 -43.24
N GLN A 122 3.80 -0.23 -42.13
CA GLN A 122 4.29 1.14 -42.09
C GLN A 122 5.75 1.27 -42.54
N THR A 123 6.62 0.31 -42.23
CA THR A 123 8.00 0.30 -42.77
C THR A 123 8.02 0.15 -44.30
N LYS A 124 7.19 -0.73 -44.81
CA LYS A 124 7.02 -0.87 -46.30
C LYS A 124 6.45 0.41 -46.91
N MET A 125 5.58 1.08 -46.20
CA MET A 125 4.98 2.35 -46.60
C MET A 125 6.02 3.47 -46.78
N ILE A 126 6.96 3.57 -45.81
CA ILE A 126 8.09 4.52 -45.91
C ILE A 126 8.95 4.23 -47.15
N GLU A 127 9.29 2.95 -47.37
CA GLU A 127 10.07 2.57 -48.57
C GLU A 127 9.34 2.90 -49.85
N ASN A 128 8.04 2.68 -49.91
CA ASN A 128 7.23 3.04 -51.06
C ASN A 128 7.16 4.57 -51.28
N PHE A 129 6.93 5.32 -50.21
CA PHE A 129 6.91 6.77 -50.26
C PHE A 129 8.28 7.37 -50.71
N LYS A 130 9.39 6.76 -50.25
CA LYS A 130 10.75 7.09 -50.70
C LYS A 130 10.91 6.84 -52.21
N LYS A 131 10.37 5.73 -52.76
CA LYS A 131 10.37 5.45 -54.22
C LYS A 131 9.55 6.49 -54.97
N HIS A 132 8.38 6.88 -54.46
CA HIS A 132 7.56 7.92 -55.05
C HIS A 132 8.27 9.28 -55.09
N LEU A 133 9.00 9.63 -54.03
CA LEU A 133 9.83 10.84 -54.01
C LEU A 133 10.93 10.81 -55.09
N LEU A 134 11.67 9.69 -55.19
CA LEU A 134 12.71 9.53 -56.19
C LEU A 134 12.17 9.61 -57.64
N ASN A 135 10.94 9.13 -57.84
CA ASN A 135 10.24 9.19 -59.11
C ASN A 135 9.54 10.53 -59.36
N ARG A 136 9.73 11.55 -58.49
CA ARG A 136 9.07 12.87 -58.53
C ARG A 136 7.54 12.82 -58.52
N GLN A 137 6.96 11.76 -57.95
CA GLN A 137 5.51 11.58 -57.84
C GLN A 137 4.96 12.27 -56.58
N VAL A 138 5.81 12.56 -55.59
CA VAL A 138 5.50 13.33 -54.40
C VAL A 138 6.58 14.39 -54.18
N THR A 139 6.22 15.49 -53.54
CA THR A 139 7.13 16.56 -53.20
C THR A 139 7.94 16.22 -51.93
N LEU A 140 9.07 16.90 -51.74
CA LEU A 140 9.86 16.75 -50.50
C LEU A 140 9.07 17.13 -49.24
N ILE A 141 8.20 18.13 -49.35
CA ILE A 141 7.35 18.58 -48.24
C ILE A 141 6.39 17.46 -47.83
N GLU A 142 5.67 16.88 -48.78
CA GLU A 142 4.75 15.74 -48.53
C GLU A 142 5.49 14.55 -47.91
N PHE A 143 6.71 14.27 -48.35
CA PHE A 143 7.54 13.22 -47.75
C PHE A 143 7.91 13.53 -46.32
N ILE A 144 8.31 14.77 -46.01
CA ILE A 144 8.66 15.19 -44.61
C ILE A 144 7.43 15.11 -43.71
N ASP A 145 6.29 15.61 -44.16
CA ASP A 145 5.03 15.55 -43.42
C ASP A 145 4.63 14.10 -43.12
N PHE A 146 4.75 13.21 -44.11
CA PHE A 146 4.52 11.78 -43.90
C PHE A 146 5.45 11.17 -42.84
N ILE A 147 6.77 11.47 -42.88
CA ILE A 147 7.74 10.98 -41.92
C ILE A 147 7.46 11.52 -40.51
N GLN A 148 7.02 12.76 -40.41
CA GLN A 148 6.63 13.34 -39.09
C GLN A 148 5.40 12.64 -38.53
N ALA A 149 4.34 12.48 -39.32
CA ALA A 149 3.14 11.74 -38.92
C ALA A 149 3.46 10.29 -38.51
N TYR A 150 4.33 9.62 -39.24
CA TYR A 150 4.81 8.27 -38.91
C TYR A 150 5.53 8.24 -37.55
N ARG A 151 6.43 9.21 -37.29
CA ARG A 151 7.15 9.31 -36.03
C ARG A 151 6.22 9.58 -34.85
N GLU A 152 5.24 10.44 -35.03
CA GLU A 152 4.24 10.74 -34.00
C GLU A 152 3.38 9.52 -33.72
N ALA A 153 2.95 8.79 -34.71
CA ALA A 153 2.21 7.53 -34.55
C ALA A 153 3.01 6.49 -33.76
N ASN A 154 4.29 6.26 -34.15
CA ASN A 154 5.16 5.32 -33.40
C ASN A 154 5.41 5.75 -31.96
N ARG A 155 5.61 7.05 -31.72
CA ARG A 155 5.77 7.56 -30.36
C ARG A 155 4.50 7.31 -29.54
N GLY A 156 3.33 7.57 -30.11
CA GLY A 156 2.06 7.29 -29.46
C GLY A 156 1.91 5.81 -29.08
N TYR A 157 2.31 4.90 -29.96
CA TYR A 157 2.26 3.45 -29.68
C TYR A 157 3.21 3.07 -28.53
N ILE A 158 4.46 3.56 -28.54
CA ILE A 158 5.43 3.29 -27.47
C ILE A 158 4.92 3.82 -26.12
N GLN A 159 4.33 5.02 -26.10
CA GLN A 159 3.74 5.59 -24.89
C GLN A 159 2.55 4.75 -24.38
N LEU A 160 1.76 4.19 -25.30
CA LEU A 160 0.65 3.32 -24.94
C LEU A 160 1.14 1.99 -24.33
N GLU A 161 2.21 1.42 -24.90
CA GLU A 161 2.85 0.20 -24.37
C GLU A 161 3.48 0.46 -22.98
N GLU A 162 4.13 1.60 -22.81
CA GLU A 162 4.65 2.03 -21.51
C GLU A 162 3.53 2.19 -20.49
N ALA A 163 2.43 2.86 -20.84
CA ALA A 163 1.29 3.03 -19.94
C ALA A 163 0.63 1.68 -19.59
N TYR A 164 0.58 0.74 -20.53
CA TYR A 164 0.09 -0.62 -20.28
C TYR A 164 0.92 -1.33 -19.21
N ASN A 165 2.24 -1.35 -19.40
CA ASN A 165 3.16 -1.99 -18.45
C ASN A 165 3.12 -1.32 -17.07
N GLN A 166 3.12 0.01 -17.01
CA GLN A 166 3.01 0.76 -15.76
C GLN A 166 1.71 0.43 -15.02
N THR A 167 0.58 0.38 -15.72
CA THR A 167 -0.71 0.05 -15.09
C THR A 167 -0.73 -1.38 -14.53
N ILE A 168 -0.08 -2.34 -15.19
CA ILE A 168 0.08 -3.71 -14.67
C ILE A 168 0.92 -3.71 -13.39
N GLU A 169 2.07 -3.03 -13.41
CA GLU A 169 2.96 -2.96 -12.23
C GLU A 169 2.25 -2.28 -11.03
N GLU A 170 1.49 -1.21 -11.28
CA GLU A 170 0.69 -0.55 -10.25
C GLU A 170 -0.39 -1.48 -9.68
N LEU A 171 -1.11 -2.22 -10.54
CA LEU A 171 -2.09 -3.21 -10.10
C LEU A 171 -1.44 -4.32 -9.25
N GLN A 172 -0.29 -4.85 -9.67
CA GLN A 172 0.46 -5.85 -8.92
C GLN A 172 0.90 -5.32 -7.56
N TYR A 173 1.41 -4.10 -7.52
CA TYR A 173 1.84 -3.44 -6.30
C TYR A 173 0.67 -3.26 -5.30
N ILE A 174 -0.48 -2.77 -5.79
CA ILE A 174 -1.66 -2.52 -4.95
C ILE A 174 -2.28 -3.81 -4.46
N VAL A 175 -2.37 -4.81 -5.33
CA VAL A 175 -2.89 -6.13 -4.96
C VAL A 175 -1.93 -6.86 -4.01
N GLY A 176 -0.63 -6.55 -4.08
CA GLY A 176 0.41 -7.20 -3.27
C GLY A 176 0.75 -8.61 -3.75
N ASN A 177 0.59 -8.86 -5.05
CA ASN A 177 0.89 -10.13 -5.68
C ASN A 177 1.28 -9.94 -7.14
N ASP A 178 2.30 -10.66 -7.59
CA ASP A 178 2.66 -10.76 -9.01
C ASP A 178 1.71 -11.76 -9.68
N PHE A 179 1.01 -11.36 -10.75
CA PHE A 179 0.14 -12.21 -11.56
C PHE A 179 0.48 -12.16 -13.04
#